data_2b26a758c07ff87aeeb2d7e90022707c
#
_entry.id   2b26a758c07ff87aeeb2d7e90022707c
#
_cell.length_a   1.000
_cell.length_b   1.000
_cell.length_c   1.000
_cell.angle_alpha   90.00
_cell.angle_beta   90.00
_cell.angle_gamma   90.00
#
_symmetry.space_group_name_H-M   'P 1'
#
loop_
_entity.id
_entity.type
_entity.pdbx_description
1 polymer ?
#
loop_
_entity_poly.entity_id
_entity_poly.type
_entity_poly.pdbx_seq_one_letter_code
_entity_poly.pdbx_strand_id
1 'polypeptide(L)'
;FKGVSLMPCNLYGPNDNFHPENGHVIPALMTKFNNTTEDVVTCWGDGTPTREFMYVDDLADACMFAVEHYDNAELINVGSGQDVSIFHLAHKIAALTGFKGKIEWDTSRPNGTPKRPLDYSKISQKGWKPKYDLDAGLAKAYQWFQEATDVQTR
;
A
#
# COMPACT_ATOMS: atom_id res chain seq x y z
N PHE A 1 30.51 -12.50 -6.54
CA PHE A 1 29.49 -11.49 -6.24
C PHE A 1 28.68 -11.94 -5.04
N LYS A 2 28.56 -11.10 -4.02
CA LYS A 2 27.70 -11.32 -2.88
C LYS A 2 26.42 -10.50 -3.11
N GLY A 3 25.27 -11.14 -3.04
CA GLY A 3 23.98 -10.50 -3.26
C GLY A 3 22.91 -11.12 -2.38
N VAL A 4 21.92 -10.33 -1.99
CA VAL A 4 20.72 -10.75 -1.29
C VAL A 4 19.50 -10.43 -2.14
N SER A 5 18.49 -11.30 -2.10
CA SER A 5 17.22 -11.08 -2.80
C SER A 5 16.12 -10.79 -1.80
N LEU A 6 15.44 -9.65 -1.95
CA LEU A 6 14.28 -9.29 -1.14
C LEU A 6 12.99 -9.43 -1.93
N MET A 7 11.97 -10.02 -1.32
CA MET A 7 10.61 -10.12 -1.85
C MET A 7 9.67 -9.30 -0.96
N PRO A 8 9.33 -8.06 -1.34
CA PRO A 8 8.44 -7.23 -0.55
C PRO A 8 6.96 -7.61 -0.73
N CYS A 9 6.14 -7.28 0.26
CA CYS A 9 4.69 -7.22 0.11
C CYS A 9 4.27 -6.06 -0.81
N ASN A 10 2.98 -5.71 -0.88
CA ASN A 10 2.53 -4.60 -1.73
C ASN A 10 3.06 -3.27 -1.19
N LEU A 11 3.79 -2.56 -2.05
CA LEU A 11 4.37 -1.26 -1.72
C LEU A 11 3.44 -0.13 -2.13
N TYR A 12 3.54 1.00 -1.42
CA TYR A 12 2.88 2.25 -1.75
C TYR A 12 3.68 3.44 -1.21
N GLY A 13 3.46 4.62 -1.78
CA GLY A 13 4.12 5.83 -1.32
C GLY A 13 4.33 6.89 -2.41
N PRO A 14 5.26 7.82 -2.21
CA PRO A 14 5.68 8.81 -3.21
C PRO A 14 6.07 8.17 -4.54
N ASN A 15 5.75 8.86 -5.64
CA ASN A 15 6.05 8.44 -7.01
C ASN A 15 5.36 7.15 -7.48
N ASP A 16 4.35 6.64 -6.75
CA ASP A 16 3.51 5.55 -7.24
C ASP A 16 2.63 6.01 -8.42
N ASN A 17 2.00 5.07 -9.11
CA ASN A 17 1.07 5.37 -10.19
C ASN A 17 -0.32 5.71 -9.65
N PHE A 18 -0.63 7.01 -9.58
CA PHE A 18 -1.91 7.53 -9.09
C PHE A 18 -3.02 7.55 -10.16
N HIS A 19 -2.86 6.84 -11.27
CA HIS A 19 -3.93 6.75 -12.27
C HIS A 19 -5.12 5.95 -11.70
N PRO A 20 -6.38 6.48 -11.77
CA PRO A 20 -7.53 5.90 -11.07
C PRO A 20 -7.95 4.50 -11.58
N GLU A 21 -7.58 4.13 -12.81
CA GLU A 21 -7.93 2.84 -13.41
C GLU A 21 -6.72 1.89 -13.55
N ASN A 22 -5.52 2.43 -13.78
CA ASN A 22 -4.31 1.65 -14.06
C ASN A 22 -3.29 1.69 -12.91
N GLY A 23 -3.59 2.43 -11.84
CA GLY A 23 -2.77 2.48 -10.62
C GLY A 23 -2.99 1.27 -9.73
N HIS A 24 -2.07 1.07 -8.78
CA HIS A 24 -2.28 0.13 -7.69
C HIS A 24 -3.43 0.60 -6.79
N VAL A 25 -3.96 -0.31 -5.96
CA VAL A 25 -5.20 -0.06 -5.21
C VAL A 25 -5.14 1.18 -4.31
N ILE A 26 -4.04 1.41 -3.56
CA ILE A 26 -3.92 2.58 -2.66
C ILE A 26 -3.92 3.89 -3.45
N PRO A 27 -3.00 4.13 -4.42
CA PRO A 27 -2.99 5.38 -5.16
C PRO A 27 -4.26 5.59 -6.00
N ALA A 28 -4.83 4.52 -6.58
CA ALA A 28 -6.09 4.62 -7.33
C ALA A 28 -7.27 5.05 -6.45
N LEU A 29 -7.39 4.49 -5.24
CA LEU A 29 -8.41 4.89 -4.28
C LEU A 29 -8.20 6.33 -3.79
N MET A 30 -6.96 6.75 -3.51
CA MET A 30 -6.65 8.14 -3.13
C MET A 30 -7.12 9.11 -4.21
N THR A 31 -6.81 8.83 -5.47
CA THR A 31 -7.25 9.67 -6.59
C THR A 31 -8.77 9.68 -6.75
N LYS A 32 -9.42 8.51 -6.66
CA LYS A 32 -10.89 8.42 -6.77
C LYS A 32 -11.61 9.21 -5.70
N PHE A 33 -11.23 9.03 -4.43
CA PHE A 33 -11.90 9.74 -3.32
C PHE A 33 -11.55 11.22 -3.26
N ASN A 34 -10.33 11.62 -3.62
CA ASN A 34 -9.90 13.01 -3.60
C ASN A 34 -10.57 13.84 -4.71
N ASN A 35 -10.74 13.24 -5.90
CA ASN A 35 -11.18 13.99 -7.09
C ASN A 35 -12.68 13.88 -7.37
N THR A 36 -13.41 13.03 -6.63
CA THR A 36 -14.85 12.90 -6.87
C THR A 36 -15.61 14.11 -6.39
N THR A 37 -16.60 14.52 -7.19
CA THR A 37 -17.63 15.50 -6.82
C THR A 37 -18.98 14.83 -6.57
N GLU A 38 -19.05 13.50 -6.67
CA GLU A 38 -20.26 12.72 -6.52
C GLU A 38 -20.39 12.20 -5.07
N ASP A 39 -21.62 11.96 -4.65
CA ASP A 39 -21.93 11.40 -3.33
C ASP A 39 -21.66 9.88 -3.24
N VAL A 40 -21.29 9.24 -4.36
CA VAL A 40 -21.06 7.81 -4.44
C VAL A 40 -19.74 7.53 -5.17
N VAL A 41 -18.91 6.67 -4.59
CA VAL A 41 -17.72 6.11 -5.25
C VAL A 41 -17.85 4.61 -5.34
N THR A 42 -17.77 4.08 -6.56
CA THR A 42 -17.83 2.63 -6.82
C THR A 42 -16.44 2.01 -6.78
N CYS A 43 -16.27 1.00 -5.91
CA CYS A 43 -15.09 0.15 -5.82
C CYS A 43 -15.36 -1.22 -6.44
N TRP A 44 -14.34 -1.86 -7.01
CA TRP A 44 -14.49 -3.17 -7.65
C TRP A 44 -14.52 -4.31 -6.63
N GLY A 45 -15.29 -5.37 -6.93
CA GLY A 45 -15.43 -6.55 -6.12
C GLY A 45 -16.36 -6.36 -4.93
N ASP A 46 -16.14 -7.05 -3.84
CA ASP A 46 -16.90 -6.96 -2.59
C ASP A 46 -16.08 -6.44 -1.40
N GLY A 47 -14.80 -6.12 -1.62
CA GLY A 47 -13.89 -5.62 -0.61
C GLY A 47 -13.37 -6.67 0.39
N THR A 48 -13.76 -7.93 0.29
CA THR A 48 -13.34 -8.98 1.24
C THR A 48 -11.87 -9.41 1.13
N PRO A 49 -11.19 -9.37 -0.04
CA PRO A 49 -9.80 -9.79 -0.12
C PRO A 49 -8.91 -8.99 0.83
N THR A 50 -7.95 -9.68 1.44
CA THR A 50 -6.96 -9.06 2.31
C THR A 50 -5.62 -8.94 1.61
N ARG A 51 -4.92 -7.84 1.91
CA ARG A 51 -3.56 -7.58 1.43
C ARG A 51 -2.72 -6.99 2.54
N GLU A 52 -1.45 -7.26 2.45
CA GLU A 52 -0.42 -6.63 3.25
C GLU A 52 0.18 -5.47 2.47
N PHE A 53 0.31 -4.32 3.10
CA PHE A 53 0.87 -3.10 2.52
C PHE A 53 2.02 -2.57 3.36
N MET A 54 3.05 -2.05 2.69
CA MET A 54 4.20 -1.46 3.35
C MET A 54 4.58 -0.14 2.68
N TYR A 55 4.87 0.88 3.48
CA TYR A 55 5.33 2.17 2.99
C TYR A 55 6.72 2.05 2.37
N VAL A 56 6.96 2.71 1.24
CA VAL A 56 8.16 2.50 0.41
C VAL A 56 9.47 2.79 1.14
N ASP A 57 9.49 3.75 2.07
CA ASP A 57 10.69 4.05 2.86
C ASP A 57 11.08 2.89 3.79
N ASP A 58 10.13 2.09 4.25
CA ASP A 58 10.42 0.89 5.02
C ASP A 58 11.11 -0.18 4.16
N LEU A 59 10.77 -0.28 2.88
CA LEU A 59 11.52 -1.15 1.97
C LEU A 59 12.96 -0.64 1.78
N ALA A 60 13.16 0.66 1.61
CA ALA A 60 14.49 1.24 1.49
C ALA A 60 15.35 0.94 2.74
N ASP A 61 14.76 1.10 3.92
CA ASP A 61 15.39 0.73 5.20
C ASP A 61 15.69 -0.77 5.30
N ALA A 62 14.75 -1.63 4.87
CA ALA A 62 14.98 -3.08 4.82
C ALA A 62 16.11 -3.48 3.86
N CYS A 63 16.27 -2.78 2.73
CA CYS A 63 17.38 -3.00 1.80
C CYS A 63 18.72 -2.70 2.47
N MET A 64 18.83 -1.57 3.17
CA MET A 64 20.06 -1.22 3.91
C MET A 64 20.34 -2.22 5.00
N PHE A 65 19.32 -2.58 5.80
CA PHE A 65 19.44 -3.60 6.82
C PHE A 65 19.90 -4.95 6.24
N ALA A 66 19.37 -5.36 5.11
CA ALA A 66 19.73 -6.62 4.48
C ALA A 66 21.19 -6.64 4.01
N VAL A 67 21.69 -5.52 3.45
CA VAL A 67 23.10 -5.40 3.04
C VAL A 67 24.05 -5.57 4.23
N GLU A 68 23.68 -5.07 5.42
CA GLU A 68 24.51 -5.12 6.62
C GLU A 68 24.45 -6.47 7.36
N HIS A 69 23.30 -7.19 7.27
CA HIS A 69 23.02 -8.32 8.16
C HIS A 69 22.89 -9.67 7.43
N TYR A 70 22.92 -9.69 6.09
CA TYR A 70 22.76 -10.90 5.30
C TYR A 70 23.96 -11.14 4.38
N ASP A 71 24.52 -12.34 4.45
CA ASP A 71 25.68 -12.77 3.65
C ASP A 71 25.42 -14.11 2.94
N ASN A 72 24.17 -14.37 2.57
CA ASN A 72 23.78 -15.56 1.84
C ASN A 72 22.83 -15.24 0.66
N ALA A 73 22.69 -16.18 -0.26
CA ALA A 73 21.85 -16.01 -1.47
C ALA A 73 20.37 -16.37 -1.24
N GLU A 74 19.92 -16.53 0.00
CA GLU A 74 18.54 -16.88 0.28
C GLU A 74 17.59 -15.71 -0.02
N LEU A 75 16.39 -16.08 -0.52
CA LEU A 75 15.30 -15.14 -0.65
C LEU A 75 14.74 -14.74 0.73
N ILE A 76 14.55 -13.45 0.95
CA ILE A 76 14.04 -12.88 2.18
C ILE A 76 12.75 -12.13 1.89
N ASN A 77 11.66 -12.57 2.48
CA ASN A 77 10.41 -11.81 2.44
C ASN A 77 10.50 -10.60 3.36
N VAL A 78 9.95 -9.48 2.89
CA VAL A 78 9.89 -8.21 3.63
C VAL A 78 8.44 -7.73 3.68
N GLY A 79 7.87 -7.67 4.88
CA GLY A 79 6.47 -7.32 5.09
C GLY A 79 6.22 -6.49 6.33
N SER A 80 5.01 -5.93 6.43
CA SER A 80 4.53 -5.18 7.59
C SER A 80 3.98 -6.07 8.70
N GLY A 81 3.64 -7.31 8.37
CA GLY A 81 2.99 -8.25 9.27
C GLY A 81 1.51 -7.97 9.53
N GLN A 82 0.89 -7.08 8.79
CA GLN A 82 -0.51 -6.68 8.97
C GLN A 82 -1.29 -6.78 7.68
N ASP A 83 -2.26 -7.69 7.66
CA ASP A 83 -3.24 -7.78 6.59
C ASP A 83 -4.40 -6.80 6.84
N VAL A 84 -4.83 -6.13 5.79
CA VAL A 84 -6.04 -5.31 5.79
C VAL A 84 -6.95 -5.72 4.64
N SER A 85 -8.28 -5.78 4.86
CA SER A 85 -9.23 -5.99 3.78
C SER A 85 -9.32 -4.76 2.89
N ILE A 86 -9.59 -4.95 1.61
CA ILE A 86 -9.80 -3.84 0.67
C ILE A 86 -10.97 -2.97 1.12
N PHE A 87 -11.98 -3.58 1.78
CA PHE A 87 -13.08 -2.85 2.41
C PHE A 87 -12.58 -1.84 3.46
N HIS A 88 -11.79 -2.29 4.44
CA HIS A 88 -11.27 -1.40 5.48
C HIS A 88 -10.28 -0.37 4.93
N LEU A 89 -9.45 -0.78 3.95
CA LEU A 89 -8.53 0.13 3.27
C LEU A 89 -9.28 1.27 2.56
N ALA A 90 -10.35 0.96 1.81
CA ALA A 90 -11.16 1.96 1.13
C ALA A 90 -11.77 2.97 2.12
N HIS A 91 -12.30 2.49 3.25
CA HIS A 91 -12.86 3.38 4.29
C HIS A 91 -11.80 4.25 4.97
N LYS A 92 -10.59 3.71 5.21
CA LYS A 92 -9.46 4.50 5.74
C LYS A 92 -9.07 5.62 4.78
N ILE A 93 -8.95 5.31 3.48
CA ILE A 93 -8.58 6.31 2.47
C ILE A 93 -9.70 7.34 2.27
N ALA A 94 -10.97 6.91 2.24
CA ALA A 94 -12.11 7.83 2.18
C ALA A 94 -12.11 8.82 3.35
N ALA A 95 -11.87 8.33 4.58
CA ALA A 95 -11.77 9.20 5.76
C ALA A 95 -10.57 10.17 5.66
N LEU A 96 -9.41 9.69 5.17
CA LEU A 96 -8.20 10.47 5.00
C LEU A 96 -8.36 11.60 3.98
N THR A 97 -9.06 11.34 2.86
CA THR A 97 -9.34 12.35 1.81
C THR A 97 -10.47 13.30 2.16
N GLY A 98 -11.19 13.03 3.25
CA GLY A 98 -12.35 13.82 3.66
C GLY A 98 -13.64 13.49 2.90
N PHE A 99 -13.67 12.42 2.12
CA PHE A 99 -14.88 11.96 1.41
C PHE A 99 -15.99 11.61 2.42
N LYS A 100 -17.20 12.13 2.20
CA LYS A 100 -18.36 11.97 3.07
C LYS A 100 -19.51 11.16 2.46
N GLY A 101 -19.34 10.78 1.20
CA GLY A 101 -20.35 10.04 0.45
C GLY A 101 -20.35 8.55 0.77
N LYS A 102 -21.04 7.78 -0.06
CA LYS A 102 -21.21 6.34 0.07
C LYS A 102 -20.17 5.59 -0.79
N ILE A 103 -19.63 4.51 -0.24
CA ILE A 103 -18.83 3.55 -1.01
C ILE A 103 -19.74 2.41 -1.45
N GLU A 104 -19.85 2.19 -2.76
CA GLU A 104 -20.54 1.07 -3.34
C GLU A 104 -19.57 0.06 -3.94
N TRP A 105 -19.99 -1.22 -4.00
CA TRP A 105 -19.16 -2.31 -4.46
C TRP A 105 -19.74 -2.95 -5.72
N ASP A 106 -18.97 -2.93 -6.81
CA ASP A 106 -19.32 -3.60 -8.07
C ASP A 106 -18.89 -5.06 -8.03
N THR A 107 -19.76 -5.93 -7.57
CA THR A 107 -19.52 -7.37 -7.49
C THR A 107 -19.53 -8.09 -8.84
N SER A 108 -19.84 -7.40 -9.95
CA SER A 108 -19.66 -7.93 -11.30
C SER A 108 -18.17 -8.02 -11.69
N ARG A 109 -17.31 -7.28 -10.99
CA ARG A 109 -15.85 -7.31 -11.15
C ARG A 109 -15.23 -8.37 -10.23
N PRO A 110 -14.18 -9.07 -10.67
CA PRO A 110 -13.56 -10.12 -9.87
C PRO A 110 -12.85 -9.55 -8.64
N ASN A 111 -12.94 -10.26 -7.51
CA ASN A 111 -12.24 -9.91 -6.26
C ASN A 111 -10.72 -10.10 -6.30
N GLY A 112 -10.21 -10.89 -7.23
CA GLY A 112 -8.82 -11.37 -7.18
C GLY A 112 -8.60 -12.44 -6.09
N THR A 113 -7.33 -12.75 -5.79
CA THR A 113 -6.96 -13.76 -4.79
C THR A 113 -7.43 -13.35 -3.40
N PRO A 114 -8.14 -14.21 -2.62
CA PRO A 114 -8.68 -13.84 -1.31
C PRO A 114 -7.62 -13.36 -0.31
N LYS A 115 -6.50 -14.08 -0.22
CA LYS A 115 -5.38 -13.74 0.68
C LYS A 115 -4.04 -14.11 0.06
N ARG A 116 -3.01 -13.31 0.32
CA ARG A 116 -1.60 -13.59 -0.04
C ARG A 116 -0.74 -13.45 1.21
N PRO A 117 -0.66 -14.49 2.06
CA PRO A 117 0.17 -14.43 3.26
C PRO A 117 1.64 -14.34 2.88
N LEU A 118 2.40 -13.55 3.62
CA LEU A 118 3.84 -13.42 3.50
C LEU A 118 4.48 -13.78 4.83
N ASP A 119 5.40 -14.74 4.84
CA ASP A 119 6.22 -15.03 6.01
C ASP A 119 7.50 -14.19 5.97
N TYR A 120 7.57 -13.16 6.79
CA TYR A 120 8.73 -12.28 6.94
C TYR A 120 9.54 -12.57 8.23
N SER A 121 9.34 -13.74 8.82
CA SER A 121 10.00 -14.14 10.09
C SER A 121 11.53 -14.06 10.03
N LYS A 122 12.13 -14.37 8.88
CA LYS A 122 13.59 -14.33 8.71
C LYS A 122 14.17 -12.95 9.01
N ILE A 123 13.60 -11.88 8.45
CA ILE A 123 14.11 -10.52 8.66
C ILE A 123 13.74 -9.99 10.05
N SER A 124 12.54 -10.30 10.52
CA SER A 124 12.08 -9.86 11.84
C SER A 124 12.87 -10.51 13.00
N GLN A 125 13.25 -11.77 12.88
CA GLN A 125 14.11 -12.46 13.86
C GLN A 125 15.52 -11.87 13.96
N LYS A 126 16.01 -11.22 12.89
CA LYS A 126 17.27 -10.46 12.90
C LYS A 126 17.12 -9.06 13.50
N GLY A 127 15.90 -8.65 13.86
CA GLY A 127 15.62 -7.40 14.56
C GLY A 127 15.04 -6.29 13.68
N TRP A 128 14.90 -6.49 12.38
CA TRP A 128 14.25 -5.50 11.51
C TRP A 128 12.74 -5.46 11.74
N LYS A 129 12.17 -4.25 11.73
CA LYS A 129 10.73 -3.99 11.78
C LYS A 129 10.41 -2.75 10.95
N PRO A 130 9.23 -2.70 10.29
CA PRO A 130 8.78 -1.49 9.63
C PRO A 130 8.59 -0.36 10.65
N LYS A 131 8.86 0.87 10.24
CA LYS A 131 8.73 2.08 11.07
C LYS A 131 7.34 2.71 10.97
N TYR A 132 6.66 2.47 9.85
CA TYR A 132 5.35 3.04 9.58
C TYR A 132 4.27 1.97 9.69
N ASP A 133 3.26 2.22 10.51
CA ASP A 133 1.99 1.52 10.39
C ASP A 133 1.22 2.00 9.15
N LEU A 134 0.11 1.32 8.85
CA LEU A 134 -0.68 1.64 7.65
C LEU A 134 -1.21 3.09 7.68
N ASP A 135 -1.68 3.56 8.84
CA ASP A 135 -2.29 4.88 8.95
C ASP A 135 -1.26 6.00 8.77
N ALA A 136 -0.09 5.88 9.39
CA ALA A 136 1.01 6.82 9.22
C ALA A 136 1.54 6.84 7.79
N GLY A 137 1.70 5.67 7.16
CA GLY A 137 2.14 5.57 5.78
C GLY A 137 1.12 6.15 4.79
N LEU A 138 -0.19 5.88 4.99
CA LEU A 138 -1.26 6.45 4.16
C LEU A 138 -1.28 7.98 4.25
N ALA A 139 -1.13 8.54 5.46
CA ALA A 139 -1.09 9.99 5.66
C ALA A 139 0.07 10.64 4.90
N LYS A 140 1.28 10.05 4.97
CA LYS A 140 2.45 10.52 4.21
C LYS A 140 2.26 10.42 2.70
N ALA A 141 1.75 9.30 2.21
CA ALA A 141 1.49 9.11 0.79
C ALA A 141 0.46 10.11 0.26
N TYR A 142 -0.58 10.39 1.03
CA TYR A 142 -1.61 11.35 0.67
C TYR A 142 -1.09 12.80 0.69
N GLN A 143 -0.31 13.17 1.70
CA GLN A 143 0.35 14.47 1.75
C GLN A 143 1.20 14.70 0.49
N TRP A 144 2.04 13.74 0.11
CA TRP A 144 2.83 13.82 -1.11
C TRP A 144 1.95 13.95 -2.36
N PHE A 145 0.86 13.18 -2.45
CA PHE A 145 -0.08 13.24 -3.57
C PHE A 145 -0.68 14.64 -3.72
N GLN A 146 -1.09 15.29 -2.61
CA GLN A 146 -1.62 16.65 -2.63
C GLN A 146 -0.57 17.66 -3.11
N GLU A 147 0.65 17.61 -2.56
CA GLU A 147 1.76 18.49 -2.95
C GLU A 147 2.13 18.33 -4.44
N ALA A 148 2.19 17.11 -4.95
CA ALA A 148 2.48 16.81 -6.35
C ALA A 148 1.38 17.31 -7.30
N THR A 149 0.12 17.23 -6.89
CA THR A 149 -1.04 17.68 -7.68
C THR A 149 -1.10 19.20 -7.75
N ASP A 150 -0.79 19.90 -6.65
CA ASP A 150 -0.73 21.35 -6.58
C ASP A 150 0.38 21.96 -7.48
N VAL A 151 1.48 21.23 -7.66
CA VAL A 151 2.58 21.67 -8.55
C VAL A 151 2.18 21.56 -10.02
N GLN A 152 1.38 20.57 -10.41
CA GLN A 152 0.93 20.40 -11.80
C GLN A 152 -0.19 21.38 -12.21
N THR A 153 -0.83 22.03 -11.26
CA THR A 153 -1.91 23.01 -11.50
C THR A 153 -1.44 24.47 -11.47
N ARG A 154 -0.16 24.72 -11.25
CA ARG A 154 0.51 26.03 -11.31
C ARG A 154 1.32 26.21 -12.58
#